data_8443d2b216fbee441761a39a74c50e0d
#
_entry.id   8443d2b216fbee441761a39a74c50e0d
#
_cell.length_a   1.000
_cell.length_b   1.000
_cell.length_c   1.000
_cell.angle_alpha   90.00
_cell.angle_beta   90.00
_cell.angle_gamma   90.00
#
_symmetry.space_group_name_H-M   'P 1'
#
loop_
_entity.id
_entity.type
_entity.pdbx_description
1 polymer ?
#
loop_
_entity_poly.entity_id
_entity_poly.type
_entity_poly.pdbx_seq_one_letter_code
_entity_poly.pdbx_strand_id
1 'polypeptide(L)'
;GCRKRGMVVLARTDPHAVHQDVFDAHPDWVATDPDGSPRRHWSMPEAWVTCALGPYNFEFMTEVHREIVRRYDVQGIFSNRWAGHGICYCEHCRRNFHDATGYDVPLRQDPEDPAWRAYSRWRHDRLLDVARLWDDVISGTRRGARYIPNSGGGALSSLDMKTLAGMVPILFADKQSRSGIQAPWSSGKNAKEFRAAFGRKPI
;
A
#
# COMPACT_ATOMS: atom_id res chain seq x y z
N GLY A 1 -13.57 22.63 -15.16
CA GLY A 1 -12.60 21.62 -14.76
C GLY A 1 -12.83 20.26 -15.44
N CYS A 2 -12.02 19.26 -15.14
CA CYS A 2 -12.02 17.92 -15.75
C CYS A 2 -13.38 17.23 -15.66
N ARG A 3 -14.06 17.27 -14.52
CA ARG A 3 -15.38 16.66 -14.34
C ARG A 3 -16.47 17.21 -15.27
N LYS A 4 -16.45 18.50 -15.54
CA LYS A 4 -17.39 19.11 -16.51
C LYS A 4 -17.22 18.59 -17.93
N ARG A 5 -16.12 17.88 -18.20
CA ARG A 5 -15.80 17.22 -19.47
C ARG A 5 -15.98 15.70 -19.42
N GLY A 6 -16.64 15.16 -18.40
CA GLY A 6 -16.87 13.74 -18.22
C GLY A 6 -15.66 12.93 -17.74
N MET A 7 -14.59 13.59 -17.30
CA MET A 7 -13.39 12.89 -16.81
C MET A 7 -13.57 12.46 -15.36
N VAL A 8 -13.08 11.27 -15.02
CA VAL A 8 -12.91 10.80 -13.64
C VAL A 8 -11.70 11.51 -13.03
N VAL A 9 -11.87 12.07 -11.83
CA VAL A 9 -10.81 12.78 -11.11
C VAL A 9 -10.48 11.98 -9.86
N LEU A 10 -9.20 11.62 -9.72
CA LEU A 10 -8.67 10.91 -8.57
C LEU A 10 -7.71 11.83 -7.80
N ALA A 11 -7.76 11.77 -6.47
CA ALA A 11 -6.69 12.30 -5.65
C ALA A 11 -5.58 11.24 -5.55
N ARG A 12 -4.33 11.68 -5.51
CA ARG A 12 -3.19 10.79 -5.26
C ARG A 12 -2.65 11.02 -3.86
N THR A 13 -2.39 9.92 -3.15
CA THR A 13 -1.64 9.91 -1.90
C THR A 13 -0.40 9.02 -2.02
N ASP A 14 0.62 9.31 -1.22
CA ASP A 14 1.88 8.57 -1.17
C ASP A 14 2.26 8.31 0.31
N PRO A 15 1.59 7.38 1.00
CA PRO A 15 1.70 7.20 2.44
C PRO A 15 2.94 6.43 2.88
N HIS A 16 4.05 6.47 2.15
CA HIS A 16 5.22 5.63 2.41
C HIS A 16 6.38 6.33 3.11
N ALA A 17 6.31 7.66 3.26
CA ALA A 17 7.37 8.42 3.88
C ALA A 17 6.85 9.70 4.54
N VAL A 18 7.54 10.14 5.59
CA VAL A 18 7.30 11.38 6.32
C VAL A 18 8.59 12.15 6.48
N HIS A 19 8.50 13.48 6.62
CA HIS A 19 9.63 14.35 6.92
C HIS A 19 9.97 14.37 8.40
N GLN A 20 11.07 15.04 8.74
CA GLN A 20 11.64 15.05 10.10
C GLN A 20 10.67 15.58 11.16
N ASP A 21 9.94 16.64 10.85
CA ASP A 21 8.95 17.24 11.74
C ASP A 21 7.83 16.28 12.16
N VAL A 22 7.37 15.45 11.21
CA VAL A 22 6.37 14.42 11.49
C VAL A 22 6.98 13.26 12.27
N PHE A 23 8.22 12.88 11.96
CA PHE A 23 8.94 11.87 12.73
C PHE A 23 9.15 12.30 14.19
N ASP A 24 9.52 13.56 14.42
CA ASP A 24 9.73 14.08 15.78
C ASP A 24 8.42 14.09 16.59
N ALA A 25 7.30 14.35 15.94
CA ALA A 25 5.97 14.34 16.57
C ALA A 25 5.39 12.93 16.76
N HIS A 26 5.69 12.02 15.83
CA HIS A 26 5.10 10.67 15.76
C HIS A 26 6.14 9.61 15.39
N PRO A 27 7.14 9.33 16.26
CA PRO A 27 8.17 8.35 15.95
C PRO A 27 7.61 6.91 15.79
N ASP A 28 6.48 6.63 16.41
CA ASP A 28 5.76 5.36 16.34
C ASP A 28 5.13 5.08 14.96
N TRP A 29 5.06 6.09 14.08
CA TRP A 29 4.57 5.94 12.71
C TRP A 29 5.63 5.39 11.74
N VAL A 30 6.89 5.41 12.14
CA VAL A 30 8.02 5.05 11.28
C VAL A 30 8.35 3.55 11.39
N ALA A 31 8.69 2.97 10.26
CA ALA A 31 9.19 1.60 10.21
C ALA A 31 10.57 1.51 10.86
N THR A 32 10.83 0.43 11.58
CA THR A 32 12.13 0.20 12.20
C THR A 32 12.83 -1.03 11.61
N ASP A 33 14.14 -1.01 11.65
CA ASP A 33 15.00 -2.11 11.27
C ASP A 33 15.20 -3.10 12.45
N PRO A 34 15.82 -4.29 12.25
CA PRO A 34 15.93 -5.30 13.29
C PRO A 34 16.64 -4.83 14.56
N ASP A 35 17.57 -3.88 14.45
CA ASP A 35 18.32 -3.25 15.55
C ASP A 35 17.50 -2.19 16.30
N GLY A 36 16.26 -1.93 15.88
CA GLY A 36 15.38 -0.92 16.45
C GLY A 36 15.58 0.49 15.89
N SER A 37 16.53 0.68 14.98
CA SER A 37 16.75 2.00 14.35
C SER A 37 15.60 2.38 13.42
N PRO A 38 15.17 3.67 13.39
CA PRO A 38 14.18 4.15 12.44
C PRO A 38 14.70 4.06 11.01
N ARG A 39 13.84 3.62 10.08
CA ARG A 39 14.23 3.38 8.69
C ARG A 39 14.23 4.66 7.86
N ARG A 40 15.38 5.01 7.32
CA ARG A 40 15.52 6.11 6.35
C ARG A 40 14.98 5.71 4.97
N HIS A 41 14.45 6.70 4.26
CA HIS A 41 14.03 6.49 2.89
C HIS A 41 15.23 6.32 1.95
N TRP A 42 15.17 5.35 1.04
CA TRP A 42 16.30 4.94 0.18
C TRP A 42 16.74 5.98 -0.86
N SER A 43 15.90 6.96 -1.20
CA SER A 43 16.18 8.00 -2.21
C SER A 43 15.91 9.43 -1.72
N MET A 44 15.41 9.60 -0.51
CA MET A 44 15.15 10.89 0.14
C MET A 44 15.77 10.81 1.56
N PRO A 45 17.06 11.16 1.71
CA PRO A 45 17.76 11.02 3.00
C PRO A 45 17.13 11.80 4.15
N GLU A 46 16.40 12.86 3.83
CA GLU A 46 15.65 13.71 4.77
C GLU A 46 14.31 13.11 5.23
N ALA A 47 13.88 12.00 4.62
CA ALA A 47 12.59 11.38 4.91
C ALA A 47 12.74 10.01 5.61
N TRP A 48 11.71 9.64 6.35
CA TRP A 48 11.59 8.39 7.09
C TRP A 48 10.50 7.52 6.48
N VAL A 49 10.76 6.22 6.37
CA VAL A 49 9.78 5.25 5.84
C VAL A 49 8.70 4.99 6.89
N THR A 50 7.45 5.12 6.53
CA THR A 50 6.33 4.84 7.43
C THR A 50 6.05 3.35 7.58
N CYS A 51 5.53 2.95 8.73
CA CYS A 51 5.02 1.60 8.95
C CYS A 51 3.65 1.43 8.26
N ALA A 52 3.59 0.58 7.24
CA ALA A 52 2.34 0.33 6.51
C ALA A 52 1.28 -0.42 7.33
N LEU A 53 1.68 -1.10 8.42
CA LEU A 53 0.83 -1.98 9.21
C LEU A 53 0.47 -1.39 10.59
N GLY A 54 0.88 -0.15 10.83
CA GLY A 54 0.69 0.57 12.09
C GLY A 54 -0.29 1.73 12.02
N PRO A 55 -0.34 2.58 13.07
CA PRO A 55 -1.30 3.67 13.23
C PRO A 55 -1.29 4.68 12.09
N TYR A 56 -0.12 4.91 11.46
CA TYR A 56 -0.04 5.84 10.35
C TYR A 56 -1.06 5.54 9.24
N ASN A 57 -1.15 4.29 8.79
CA ASN A 57 -2.12 3.91 7.75
C ASN A 57 -3.53 3.68 8.32
N PHE A 58 -3.63 2.99 9.48
CA PHE A 58 -4.94 2.62 10.02
C PHE A 58 -5.73 3.79 10.62
N GLU A 59 -5.04 4.82 11.12
CA GLU A 59 -5.66 5.95 11.78
C GLU A 59 -5.47 7.24 10.97
N PHE A 60 -4.24 7.76 10.90
CA PHE A 60 -3.97 9.06 10.29
C PHE A 60 -4.36 9.12 8.80
N MET A 61 -3.85 8.21 7.98
CA MET A 61 -4.16 8.21 6.54
C MET A 61 -5.63 7.92 6.26
N THR A 62 -6.30 7.17 7.13
CA THR A 62 -7.74 6.95 7.07
C THR A 62 -8.50 8.27 7.20
N GLU A 63 -8.12 9.12 8.15
CA GLU A 63 -8.73 10.45 8.30
C GLU A 63 -8.36 11.41 7.17
N VAL A 64 -7.11 11.34 6.67
CA VAL A 64 -6.70 12.10 5.47
C VAL A 64 -7.57 11.73 4.27
N HIS A 65 -7.82 10.44 4.03
CA HIS A 65 -8.68 10.00 2.94
C HIS A 65 -10.12 10.49 3.12
N ARG A 66 -10.66 10.43 4.33
CA ARG A 66 -11.98 10.96 4.67
C ARG A 66 -12.08 12.46 4.38
N GLU A 67 -11.08 13.22 4.81
CA GLU A 67 -11.01 14.65 4.59
C GLU A 67 -10.95 15.00 3.09
N ILE A 68 -10.10 14.31 2.33
CA ILE A 68 -9.95 14.53 0.88
C ILE A 68 -11.30 14.38 0.17
N VAL A 69 -11.99 13.24 0.36
CA VAL A 69 -13.26 13.00 -0.34
C VAL A 69 -14.41 13.86 0.17
N ARG A 70 -14.32 14.39 1.39
CA ARG A 70 -15.30 15.35 1.93
C ARG A 70 -15.12 16.73 1.32
N ARG A 71 -13.86 17.22 1.23
CA ARG A 71 -13.55 18.58 0.81
C ARG A 71 -13.46 18.77 -0.69
N TYR A 72 -13.02 17.73 -1.41
CA TYR A 72 -12.73 17.85 -2.84
C TYR A 72 -13.68 16.97 -3.67
N ASP A 73 -14.03 17.47 -4.86
CA ASP A 73 -14.92 16.78 -5.79
C ASP A 73 -14.16 15.72 -6.60
N VAL A 74 -13.65 14.71 -5.90
CA VAL A 74 -12.94 13.56 -6.48
C VAL A 74 -13.80 12.29 -6.46
N GLN A 75 -13.55 11.39 -7.39
CA GLN A 75 -14.29 10.12 -7.53
C GLN A 75 -13.51 8.93 -7.02
N GLY A 76 -12.38 9.18 -6.40
CA GLY A 76 -11.58 8.16 -5.74
C GLY A 76 -10.23 8.66 -5.30
N ILE A 77 -9.53 7.79 -4.58
CA ILE A 77 -8.16 8.02 -4.12
C ILE A 77 -7.27 6.91 -4.66
N PHE A 78 -6.24 7.29 -5.38
CA PHE A 78 -5.14 6.44 -5.80
C PHE A 78 -4.01 6.55 -4.78
N SER A 79 -3.67 5.45 -4.10
CA SER A 79 -2.54 5.44 -3.17
C SER A 79 -1.36 4.70 -3.75
N ASN A 80 -0.25 5.41 -3.87
CA ASN A 80 1.02 4.87 -4.30
C ASN A 80 1.83 4.36 -3.09
N ARG A 81 2.58 3.27 -3.26
CA ARG A 81 3.50 2.71 -2.23
C ARG A 81 2.88 2.48 -0.84
N TRP A 82 1.57 2.27 -0.78
CA TRP A 82 0.80 2.12 0.46
C TRP A 82 1.11 0.84 1.24
N ALA A 83 1.63 -0.19 0.57
CA ALA A 83 1.88 -1.51 1.16
C ALA A 83 3.21 -1.59 1.95
N GLY A 84 3.93 -0.48 2.06
CA GLY A 84 5.22 -0.44 2.74
C GLY A 84 6.33 -1.21 2.01
N HIS A 85 7.49 -1.31 2.63
CA HIS A 85 8.66 -1.98 2.08
C HIS A 85 9.38 -2.82 3.14
N GLY A 86 9.60 -4.09 2.83
CA GLY A 86 10.34 -5.01 3.70
C GLY A 86 9.59 -5.42 4.98
N ILE A 87 10.33 -6.05 5.88
CA ILE A 87 9.86 -6.41 7.23
C ILE A 87 10.00 -5.19 8.13
N CYS A 88 9.00 -4.89 8.92
CA CYS A 88 9.04 -3.81 9.92
C CYS A 88 9.12 -4.39 11.33
N TYR A 89 10.02 -3.85 12.13
CA TYR A 89 10.27 -4.29 13.52
C TYR A 89 9.79 -3.28 14.57
N CYS A 90 8.94 -2.31 14.19
CA CYS A 90 8.37 -1.38 15.17
C CYS A 90 7.52 -2.13 16.20
N GLU A 91 7.25 -1.48 17.34
CA GLU A 91 6.49 -2.08 18.43
C GLU A 91 5.11 -2.59 17.98
N HIS A 92 4.40 -1.84 17.13
CA HIS A 92 3.10 -2.27 16.59
C HIS A 92 3.20 -3.57 15.79
N CYS A 93 4.22 -3.71 14.92
CA CYS A 93 4.41 -4.92 14.15
C CYS A 93 4.79 -6.10 15.03
N ARG A 94 5.71 -5.90 15.97
CA ARG A 94 6.14 -6.96 16.90
C ARG A 94 4.97 -7.46 17.73
N ARG A 95 4.26 -6.55 18.40
CA ARG A 95 3.12 -6.90 19.26
C ARG A 95 1.99 -7.56 18.46
N ASN A 96 1.52 -6.89 17.41
CA ASN A 96 0.35 -7.37 16.65
C ASN A 96 0.61 -8.70 15.93
N PHE A 97 1.85 -8.93 15.48
CA PHE A 97 2.22 -10.20 14.87
C PHE A 97 2.33 -11.31 15.92
N HIS A 98 2.96 -11.03 17.06
CA HIS A 98 3.07 -11.99 18.16
C HIS A 98 1.68 -12.38 18.68
N ASP A 99 0.81 -11.41 18.95
CA ASP A 99 -0.56 -11.65 19.43
C ASP A 99 -1.39 -12.51 18.45
N ALA A 100 -1.17 -12.30 17.14
CA ALA A 100 -1.91 -13.03 16.11
C ALA A 100 -1.37 -14.45 15.83
N THR A 101 -0.09 -14.71 16.11
CA THR A 101 0.56 -15.96 15.62
C THR A 101 1.37 -16.71 16.67
N GLY A 102 1.73 -16.07 17.78
CA GLY A 102 2.64 -16.59 18.79
C GLY A 102 4.11 -16.58 18.39
N TYR A 103 4.46 -16.09 17.19
CA TYR A 103 5.84 -15.97 16.72
C TYR A 103 6.39 -14.57 16.90
N ASP A 104 7.70 -14.47 17.04
CA ASP A 104 8.40 -13.19 16.87
C ASP A 104 8.59 -12.86 15.39
N VAL A 105 8.73 -11.55 15.09
CA VAL A 105 8.97 -11.08 13.73
C VAL A 105 10.28 -11.67 13.19
N PRO A 106 10.24 -12.39 12.05
CA PRO A 106 11.39 -13.11 11.53
C PRO A 106 12.47 -12.13 11.03
N LEU A 107 13.74 -12.48 11.27
CA LEU A 107 14.88 -11.65 10.82
C LEU A 107 15.20 -11.82 9.33
N ARG A 108 14.72 -12.88 8.70
CA ARG A 108 15.02 -13.22 7.30
C ARG A 108 13.76 -13.69 6.57
N GLN A 109 13.79 -13.51 5.25
CA GLN A 109 12.76 -14.03 4.35
C GLN A 109 13.16 -15.46 3.94
N ASP A 110 12.88 -16.42 4.81
CA ASP A 110 13.18 -17.83 4.60
C ASP A 110 11.87 -18.62 4.44
N PRO A 111 11.54 -19.15 3.26
CA PRO A 111 10.32 -19.91 3.04
C PRO A 111 10.21 -21.18 3.91
N GLU A 112 11.31 -21.73 4.39
CA GLU A 112 11.31 -22.89 5.29
C GLU A 112 11.06 -22.52 6.75
N ASP A 113 11.26 -21.25 7.12
CA ASP A 113 10.99 -20.76 8.47
C ASP A 113 9.47 -20.62 8.72
N PRO A 114 8.89 -21.34 9.70
CA PRO A 114 7.49 -21.21 10.08
C PRO A 114 7.09 -19.75 10.44
N ALA A 115 7.98 -19.03 11.12
CA ALA A 115 7.74 -17.63 11.49
C ALA A 115 7.64 -16.72 10.26
N TRP A 116 8.50 -16.95 9.24
CA TRP A 116 8.41 -16.21 7.97
C TRP A 116 7.10 -16.51 7.22
N ARG A 117 6.69 -17.78 7.14
CA ARG A 117 5.41 -18.14 6.49
C ARG A 117 4.21 -17.50 7.20
N ALA A 118 4.23 -17.50 8.53
CA ALA A 118 3.20 -16.84 9.35
C ALA A 118 3.22 -15.33 9.12
N TYR A 119 4.41 -14.69 9.12
CA TYR A 119 4.56 -13.27 8.90
C TYR A 119 4.08 -12.83 7.49
N SER A 120 4.44 -13.60 6.47
CA SER A 120 4.02 -13.32 5.09
C SER A 120 2.49 -13.31 4.97
N ARG A 121 1.81 -14.31 5.56
CA ARG A 121 0.34 -14.39 5.57
C ARG A 121 -0.27 -13.26 6.37
N TRP A 122 0.16 -13.06 7.61
CA TRP A 122 -0.32 -11.99 8.48
C TRP A 122 -0.16 -10.61 7.83
N ARG A 123 0.99 -10.34 7.22
CA ARG A 123 1.25 -9.09 6.52
C ARG A 123 0.27 -8.88 5.35
N HIS A 124 0.01 -9.93 4.56
CA HIS A 124 -0.98 -9.87 3.48
C HIS A 124 -2.38 -9.53 4.01
N ASP A 125 -2.82 -10.23 5.04
CA ASP A 125 -4.15 -10.02 5.63
C ASP A 125 -4.28 -8.59 6.16
N ARG A 126 -3.27 -8.08 6.88
CA ARG A 126 -3.25 -6.70 7.38
C ARG A 126 -3.29 -5.65 6.26
N LEU A 127 -2.60 -5.88 5.16
CA LEU A 127 -2.66 -4.97 3.99
C LEU A 127 -4.04 -5.00 3.33
N LEU A 128 -4.68 -6.16 3.26
CA LEU A 128 -6.06 -6.25 2.79
C LEU A 128 -7.03 -5.53 3.73
N ASP A 129 -6.82 -5.59 5.04
CA ASP A 129 -7.60 -4.84 6.02
C ASP A 129 -7.48 -3.33 5.83
N VAL A 130 -6.26 -2.81 5.58
CA VAL A 130 -6.05 -1.40 5.23
C VAL A 130 -6.82 -1.03 3.95
N ALA A 131 -6.73 -1.86 2.91
CA ALA A 131 -7.42 -1.59 1.66
C ALA A 131 -8.95 -1.58 1.82
N ARG A 132 -9.51 -2.51 2.63
CA ARG A 132 -10.94 -2.51 2.97
C ARG A 132 -11.32 -1.27 3.75
N LEU A 133 -10.60 -0.97 4.83
CA LEU A 133 -10.84 0.19 5.67
C LEU A 133 -10.88 1.49 4.86
N TRP A 134 -9.92 1.67 3.96
CA TRP A 134 -9.88 2.87 3.13
C TRP A 134 -11.01 2.93 2.10
N ASP A 135 -11.35 1.80 1.46
CA ASP A 135 -12.49 1.78 0.53
C ASP A 135 -13.82 2.04 1.26
N ASP A 136 -14.02 1.46 2.44
CA ASP A 136 -15.23 1.67 3.26
C ASP A 136 -15.35 3.13 3.71
N VAL A 137 -14.26 3.73 4.17
CA VAL A 137 -14.24 5.15 4.58
C VAL A 137 -14.48 6.08 3.40
N ILE A 138 -13.85 5.84 2.27
CA ILE A 138 -14.00 6.65 1.06
C ILE A 138 -15.42 6.55 0.51
N SER A 139 -15.93 5.33 0.32
CA SER A 139 -17.26 5.09 -0.24
C SER A 139 -18.39 5.51 0.71
N GLY A 140 -18.21 5.32 2.02
CA GLY A 140 -19.14 5.75 3.05
C GLY A 140 -19.17 7.28 3.23
N THR A 141 -18.06 7.97 2.97
CA THR A 141 -18.01 9.45 3.04
C THR A 141 -18.55 10.11 1.77
N ARG A 142 -18.28 9.54 0.60
CA ARG A 142 -18.79 10.03 -0.69
C ARG A 142 -19.29 8.86 -1.54
N ARG A 143 -20.59 8.82 -1.78
CA ARG A 143 -21.22 7.81 -2.62
C ARG A 143 -20.58 7.80 -4.03
N GLY A 144 -20.15 6.62 -4.46
CA GLY A 144 -19.54 6.38 -5.78
C GLY A 144 -18.03 6.68 -5.83
N ALA A 145 -17.43 7.26 -4.78
CA ALA A 145 -15.98 7.33 -4.68
C ALA A 145 -15.41 5.98 -4.22
N ARG A 146 -14.22 5.61 -4.72
CA ARG A 146 -13.60 4.33 -4.43
C ARG A 146 -12.10 4.48 -4.12
N TYR A 147 -11.60 3.51 -3.37
CA TYR A 147 -10.18 3.34 -3.17
C TYR A 147 -9.55 2.59 -4.36
N ILE A 148 -8.41 3.05 -4.83
CA ILE A 148 -7.71 2.48 -5.97
C ILE A 148 -6.23 2.30 -5.59
N PRO A 149 -5.84 1.10 -5.15
CA PRO A 149 -4.46 0.82 -4.76
C PRO A 149 -3.54 0.76 -5.98
N ASN A 150 -2.33 1.30 -5.86
CA ASN A 150 -1.26 0.95 -6.76
C ASN A 150 -0.82 -0.49 -6.46
N SER A 151 -0.79 -1.34 -7.47
CA SER A 151 -0.37 -2.73 -7.32
C SER A 151 1.14 -2.90 -7.09
N GLY A 152 1.95 -1.89 -7.31
CA GLY A 152 3.41 -1.86 -7.14
C GLY A 152 4.10 -3.15 -7.60
N GLY A 153 5.08 -3.16 -8.39
CA GLY A 153 5.83 -4.37 -8.77
C GLY A 153 5.12 -5.38 -9.68
N GLY A 154 3.86 -5.18 -10.03
CA GLY A 154 3.14 -5.99 -11.01
C GLY A 154 2.44 -7.23 -10.44
N ALA A 155 2.03 -8.14 -11.33
CA ALA A 155 1.27 -9.34 -11.01
C ALA A 155 1.99 -10.34 -10.08
N LEU A 156 3.32 -10.23 -10.01
CA LEU A 156 4.19 -11.04 -9.15
C LEU A 156 4.61 -10.29 -7.88
N SER A 157 3.89 -9.22 -7.50
CA SER A 157 4.15 -8.51 -6.25
C SER A 157 3.87 -9.40 -5.03
N SER A 158 4.38 -8.99 -3.86
CA SER A 158 4.13 -9.67 -2.59
C SER A 158 2.70 -9.48 -2.05
N LEU A 159 1.80 -8.85 -2.81
CA LEU A 159 0.38 -8.72 -2.47
C LEU A 159 -0.41 -9.91 -3.02
N ASP A 160 -1.41 -10.36 -2.29
CA ASP A 160 -2.43 -11.27 -2.85
C ASP A 160 -3.31 -10.51 -3.84
N MET A 161 -2.85 -10.50 -5.09
CA MET A 161 -3.47 -9.74 -6.17
C MET A 161 -4.86 -10.27 -6.53
N LYS A 162 -5.11 -11.56 -6.35
CA LYS A 162 -6.42 -12.16 -6.61
C LYS A 162 -7.46 -11.67 -5.61
N THR A 163 -7.12 -11.70 -4.33
CA THR A 163 -8.01 -11.21 -3.26
C THR A 163 -8.19 -9.70 -3.38
N LEU A 164 -7.11 -8.94 -3.60
CA LEU A 164 -7.19 -7.48 -3.80
C LEU A 164 -8.09 -7.13 -5.00
N ALA A 165 -7.96 -7.84 -6.13
CA ALA A 165 -8.83 -7.68 -7.29
C ALA A 165 -10.31 -7.96 -6.97
N GLY A 166 -10.59 -8.84 -6.01
CA GLY A 166 -11.95 -9.11 -5.52
C GLY A 166 -12.58 -7.90 -4.82
N MET A 167 -11.77 -7.06 -4.19
CA MET A 167 -12.20 -5.97 -3.30
C MET A 167 -12.33 -4.61 -3.99
N VAL A 168 -11.50 -4.33 -4.98
CA VAL A 168 -11.42 -3.01 -5.61
C VAL A 168 -12.04 -3.01 -7.01
N PRO A 169 -12.63 -1.89 -7.46
CA PRO A 169 -13.30 -1.82 -8.77
C PRO A 169 -12.31 -1.78 -9.93
N ILE A 170 -11.16 -1.16 -9.75
CA ILE A 170 -10.13 -0.93 -10.76
C ILE A 170 -8.76 -1.17 -10.11
N LEU A 171 -7.83 -1.73 -10.87
CA LEU A 171 -6.43 -1.85 -10.50
C LEU A 171 -5.55 -1.11 -11.50
N PHE A 172 -4.49 -0.48 -11.02
CA PHE A 172 -3.49 0.13 -11.88
C PHE A 172 -2.35 -0.85 -12.14
N ALA A 173 -2.11 -1.16 -13.42
CA ALA A 173 -0.97 -1.91 -13.87
C ALA A 173 0.28 -0.99 -13.91
N ASP A 174 0.87 -0.77 -12.74
CA ASP A 174 2.07 0.07 -12.63
C ASP A 174 3.33 -0.79 -12.72
N LYS A 175 4.01 -0.68 -13.84
CA LYS A 175 5.35 -1.24 -14.02
C LYS A 175 6.26 -0.18 -14.62
N GLN A 176 7.02 0.47 -13.77
CA GLN A 176 7.82 1.66 -14.10
C GLN A 176 9.21 1.36 -14.71
N SER A 177 9.52 0.16 -15.15
CA SER A 177 10.81 -0.14 -15.76
C SER A 177 10.91 0.45 -17.18
N ARG A 178 11.18 1.75 -17.26
CA ARG A 178 11.47 2.46 -18.51
C ARG A 178 12.90 2.98 -18.51
N SER A 179 13.86 2.10 -18.31
CA SER A 179 15.25 2.44 -18.59
C SER A 179 15.59 2.00 -20.03
N GLY A 180 15.98 2.96 -20.87
CA GLY A 180 16.38 2.71 -22.25
C GLY A 180 15.22 2.35 -23.20
N ILE A 181 15.57 1.78 -24.35
CA ILE A 181 14.62 1.33 -25.37
C ILE A 181 14.04 -0.01 -24.94
N GLN A 182 12.73 -0.06 -24.78
CA GLN A 182 11.99 -1.27 -24.45
C GLN A 182 11.44 -1.93 -25.71
N ALA A 183 11.32 -3.26 -25.70
CA ALA A 183 10.68 -3.98 -26.79
C ALA A 183 9.22 -3.50 -26.97
N PRO A 184 8.73 -3.34 -28.21
CA PRO A 184 7.40 -2.78 -28.49
C PRO A 184 6.25 -3.51 -27.78
N TRP A 185 6.42 -4.81 -27.51
CA TRP A 185 5.42 -5.65 -26.84
C TRP A 185 5.44 -5.58 -25.29
N SER A 186 6.43 -4.89 -24.68
CA SER A 186 6.62 -4.89 -23.22
C SER A 186 5.39 -4.43 -22.45
N SER A 187 4.74 -3.35 -22.88
CA SER A 187 3.51 -2.85 -22.25
C SER A 187 2.36 -3.84 -22.39
N GLY A 188 2.20 -4.47 -23.56
CA GLY A 188 1.18 -5.49 -23.79
C GLY A 188 1.40 -6.75 -22.96
N LYS A 189 2.66 -7.17 -22.77
CA LYS A 189 3.00 -8.28 -21.86
C LYS A 189 2.57 -7.96 -20.44
N ASN A 190 2.92 -6.79 -19.91
CA ASN A 190 2.54 -6.37 -18.57
C ASN A 190 1.00 -6.36 -18.39
N ALA A 191 0.27 -5.78 -19.33
CA ALA A 191 -1.18 -5.77 -19.30
C ALA A 191 -1.79 -7.18 -19.29
N LYS A 192 -1.20 -8.13 -20.04
CA LYS A 192 -1.63 -9.53 -20.05
C LYS A 192 -1.34 -10.24 -18.72
N GLU A 193 -0.18 -10.00 -18.12
CA GLU A 193 0.18 -10.55 -16.80
C GLU A 193 -0.81 -10.07 -15.73
N PHE A 194 -1.12 -8.77 -15.70
CA PHE A 194 -2.12 -8.23 -14.80
C PHE A 194 -3.50 -8.82 -15.05
N ARG A 195 -3.92 -8.90 -16.31
CA ARG A 195 -5.22 -9.48 -16.67
C ARG A 195 -5.32 -10.95 -16.29
N ALA A 196 -4.23 -11.72 -16.41
CA ALA A 196 -4.20 -13.12 -15.96
C ALA A 196 -4.35 -13.23 -14.44
N ALA A 197 -3.72 -12.32 -13.68
CA ALA A 197 -3.80 -12.31 -12.22
C ALA A 197 -5.17 -11.81 -11.71
N PHE A 198 -5.79 -10.84 -12.38
CA PHE A 198 -7.00 -10.15 -11.94
C PHE A 198 -8.29 -10.60 -12.65
N GLY A 199 -8.19 -11.46 -13.64
CA GLY A 199 -9.33 -11.84 -14.46
C GLY A 199 -9.79 -10.71 -15.40
N ARG A 200 -11.13 -10.56 -15.55
CA ARG A 200 -11.71 -9.58 -16.48
C ARG A 200 -11.97 -8.18 -15.89
N LYS A 201 -11.41 -7.88 -14.71
CA LYS A 201 -11.58 -6.54 -14.13
C LYS A 201 -10.88 -5.48 -14.95
N PRO A 202 -11.41 -4.25 -14.96
CA PRO A 202 -10.70 -3.11 -15.55
C PRO A 202 -9.33 -2.91 -14.92
N ILE A 203 -8.34 -2.68 -15.77
CA ILE A 203 -6.95 -2.42 -15.38
C ILE A 203 -6.59 -1.03 -15.90
#